data_ba0d7c44e58d6fdd53c30d16ab9cde83
#
_entry.id   ba0d7c44e58d6fdd53c30d16ab9cde83
#
_cell.length_a   1.000
_cell.length_b   1.000
_cell.length_c   1.000
_cell.angle_alpha   90.00
_cell.angle_beta   90.00
_cell.angle_gamma   90.00
#
_symmetry.space_group_name_H-M   'P 1'
#
loop_
_entity.id
_entity.type
_entity.pdbx_description
1 polymer ?
#
loop_
_entity_poly.entity_id
_entity_poly.type
_entity_poly.pdbx_seq_one_letter_code
_entity_poly.pdbx_strand_id
1 'polypeptide(L)'
;MYDEDYDERAERSQRRPREALSPATVTQAVLRDVAELTGKQPSGVTALERDDDGWVVEVEVVEERRVPSSGDILSIYRAQASAAGALTGFRRVRRYQRGHGDD
;
A
#
# COMPACT_ATOMS: atom_id res chain seq x y z
N MET A 1 -20.42 -29.55 1.74
CA MET A 1 -19.99 -29.93 1.50
C MET A 1 -19.81 -29.90 1.57
N TYR A 2 -19.95 -29.90 1.72
CA TYR A 2 -19.46 -29.78 1.55
C TYR A 2 -19.40 -29.36 1.62
N ASP A 3 -18.93 -28.68 1.37
CA ASP A 3 -18.58 -28.55 1.16
C ASP A 3 -18.57 -28.07 1.10
N GLU A 4 -18.48 -27.81 1.13
CA GLU A 4 -18.22 -27.59 0.72
C GLU A 4 -18.24 -27.04 0.86
N ASP A 5 -18.47 -26.78 1.11
CA ASP A 5 -18.32 -26.53 1.00
C ASP A 5 -18.08 -26.15 1.22
N TYR A 6 -18.33 -26.23 1.23
CA TYR A 6 -17.80 -26.13 0.98
C TYR A 6 -17.75 -25.71 0.85
N ASP A 7 -17.35 -24.89 0.52
CA ASP A 7 -17.00 -24.89 0.01
C ASP A 7 -17.29 -24.38 -0.30
N GLU A 8 -17.21 -23.85 -0.32
CA GLU A 8 -17.16 -23.67 -0.96
C GLU A 8 -17.35 -23.03 -0.62
N ARG A 9 -17.54 -22.75 -0.23
CA ARG A 9 -17.45 -22.35 -0.10
C ARG A 9 -16.92 -22.07 0.03
N ALA A 10 -16.82 -21.95 -0.22
CA ALA A 10 -16.08 -21.94 -0.44
C ALA A 10 -15.85 -21.72 -0.94
N GLU A 11 -15.66 -21.54 -1.28
CA GLU A 11 -15.34 -21.41 -2.09
C GLU A 11 -15.80 -20.81 -2.38
N ARG A 12 -16.20 -20.43 -2.31
CA ARG A 12 -16.48 -19.83 -2.74
C ARG A 12 -16.47 -19.02 -2.44
N SER A 13 -16.59 -18.72 -2.19
CA SER A 13 -16.29 -18.12 -2.00
C SER A 13 -15.74 -18.03 -2.01
N GLN A 14 -15.31 -18.20 -2.41
CA GLN A 14 -14.64 -18.14 -2.77
C GLN A 14 -14.40 -17.95 -3.49
N ARG A 15 -14.54 -17.57 -4.14
CA ARG A 15 -14.21 -17.18 -4.98
C ARG A 15 -14.40 -16.11 -5.26
N ARG A 16 -14.69 -15.58 -5.44
CA ARG A 16 -14.77 -14.61 -5.43
C ARG A 16 -14.13 -13.85 -5.22
N PRO A 17 -14.49 -13.33 -5.40
CA PRO A 17 -13.62 -12.36 -5.39
C PRO A 17 -12.99 -12.39 -4.15
N ARG A 18 -13.00 -13.36 -3.52
CA ARG A 18 -12.27 -13.40 -2.50
C ARG A 18 -11.01 -13.02 -2.77
N GLU A 19 -10.76 -13.08 -3.93
CA GLU A 19 -9.49 -12.73 -4.29
C GLU A 19 -9.31 -11.28 -4.35
N ALA A 20 -10.34 -10.52 -4.47
CA ALA A 20 -10.19 -9.07 -4.61
C ALA A 20 -10.45 -8.42 -3.28
N LEU A 21 -9.43 -7.87 -2.66
CA LEU A 21 -9.56 -7.19 -1.39
C LEU A 21 -10.19 -5.82 -1.58
N SER A 22 -10.73 -5.28 -0.50
CA SER A 22 -11.24 -3.93 -0.54
C SER A 22 -10.10 -2.94 -0.64
N PRO A 23 -10.34 -1.73 -1.13
CA PRO A 23 -9.30 -0.72 -1.16
C PRO A 23 -8.67 -0.47 0.20
N ALA A 24 -9.46 -0.47 1.26
CA ALA A 24 -8.92 -0.23 2.59
C ALA A 24 -7.98 -1.35 3.01
N THR A 25 -8.34 -2.58 2.72
CA THR A 25 -7.51 -3.71 3.09
C THR A 25 -6.19 -3.72 2.32
N VAL A 26 -6.26 -3.43 1.01
CA VAL A 26 -5.06 -3.33 0.20
C VAL A 26 -4.14 -2.24 0.73
N THR A 27 -4.72 -1.08 1.05
CA THR A 27 -3.96 0.04 1.56
C THR A 27 -3.20 -0.32 2.83
N GLN A 28 -3.88 -0.99 3.76
CA GLN A 28 -3.23 -1.37 5.01
C GLN A 28 -2.11 -2.37 4.79
N ALA A 29 -2.33 -3.33 3.89
CA ALA A 29 -1.30 -4.32 3.60
C ALA A 29 -0.07 -3.67 2.98
N VAL A 30 -0.28 -2.74 2.05
CA VAL A 30 0.81 -2.05 1.39
C VAL A 30 1.57 -1.17 2.37
N LEU A 31 0.86 -0.45 3.24
CA LEU A 31 1.52 0.39 4.24
C LEU A 31 2.44 -0.43 5.13
N ARG A 32 1.96 -1.59 5.58
CA ARG A 32 2.76 -2.45 6.41
C ARG A 32 4.00 -2.94 5.68
N ASP A 33 3.83 -3.37 4.43
CA ASP A 33 4.94 -3.90 3.66
C ASP A 33 5.97 -2.82 3.35
N VAL A 34 5.53 -1.63 2.98
CA VAL A 34 6.46 -0.53 2.70
C VAL A 34 7.22 -0.17 3.97
N ALA A 35 6.55 -0.13 5.12
CA ALA A 35 7.22 0.16 6.38
C ALA A 35 8.30 -0.88 6.67
N GLU A 36 8.01 -2.14 6.45
CA GLU A 36 8.98 -3.20 6.71
C GLU A 36 10.15 -3.15 5.75
N LEU A 37 9.88 -2.91 4.48
CA LEU A 37 10.93 -2.91 3.47
C LEU A 37 11.84 -1.69 3.56
N THR A 38 11.28 -0.54 3.89
CA THR A 38 12.06 0.69 3.94
C THR A 38 12.65 0.95 5.32
N GLY A 39 12.07 0.37 6.36
CA GLY A 39 12.45 0.71 7.71
C GLY A 39 12.02 2.10 8.11
N LYS A 40 11.14 2.73 7.32
CA LYS A 40 10.69 4.09 7.58
C LYS A 40 9.24 4.08 8.01
N GLN A 41 8.84 5.15 8.67
CA GLN A 41 7.49 5.27 9.18
C GLN A 41 6.58 5.88 8.12
N PRO A 42 5.53 5.17 7.68
CA PRO A 42 4.59 5.77 6.73
C PRO A 42 3.78 6.88 7.39
N SER A 43 3.55 7.95 6.66
CA SER A 43 2.65 9.01 7.11
C SER A 43 1.26 8.82 6.55
N GLY A 44 1.13 8.16 5.41
CA GLY A 44 -0.18 7.93 4.83
C GLY A 44 -0.11 7.59 3.36
N VAL A 45 -1.27 7.39 2.79
CA VAL A 45 -1.42 7.09 1.38
C VAL A 45 -1.82 8.36 0.66
N THR A 46 -1.11 8.67 -0.41
CA THR A 46 -1.39 9.88 -1.19
C THR A 46 -2.11 9.58 -2.48
N ALA A 47 -2.11 8.32 -2.94
CA ALA A 47 -2.85 7.93 -4.14
C ALA A 47 -3.15 6.45 -4.10
N LEU A 48 -4.29 6.08 -4.65
CA LEU A 48 -4.72 4.69 -4.72
C LEU A 48 -5.52 4.51 -5.99
N GLU A 49 -5.06 3.62 -6.86
CA GLU A 49 -5.72 3.38 -8.14
C GLU A 49 -5.74 1.91 -8.49
N ARG A 50 -6.80 1.52 -9.19
CA ARG A 50 -6.85 0.18 -9.76
C ARG A 50 -5.96 0.16 -10.99
N ASP A 51 -5.28 -0.95 -11.22
CA ASP A 51 -4.39 -1.08 -12.36
C ASP A 51 -4.45 -2.52 -12.85
N ASP A 52 -5.11 -2.74 -13.95
CA ASP A 52 -5.32 -4.09 -14.47
C ASP A 52 -5.91 -4.97 -13.39
N ASP A 53 -5.21 -6.00 -12.98
CA ASP A 53 -5.71 -6.91 -11.97
C ASP A 53 -5.28 -6.55 -10.57
N GLY A 54 -4.61 -5.45 -10.39
CA GLY A 54 -4.07 -5.10 -9.10
C GLY A 54 -4.28 -3.66 -8.74
N TRP A 55 -3.33 -3.11 -8.00
CA TRP A 55 -3.44 -1.76 -7.46
C TRP A 55 -2.12 -1.05 -7.57
N VAL A 56 -2.19 0.27 -7.68
CA VAL A 56 -1.03 1.15 -7.53
C VAL A 56 -1.34 2.04 -6.35
N VAL A 57 -0.42 2.07 -5.38
CA VAL A 57 -0.61 2.83 -4.15
C VAL A 57 0.60 3.71 -3.95
N GLU A 58 0.39 5.01 -3.75
CA GLU A 58 1.49 5.88 -3.40
C GLU A 58 1.46 6.15 -1.92
N VAL A 59 2.61 5.96 -1.27
CA VAL A 59 2.74 6.03 0.17
C VAL A 59 3.79 7.05 0.53
N GLU A 60 3.42 7.97 1.43
CA GLU A 60 4.37 8.94 1.94
C GLU A 60 5.02 8.36 3.19
N VAL A 61 6.34 8.45 3.27
CA VAL A 61 7.06 8.02 4.47
C VAL A 61 7.94 9.16 4.95
N VAL A 62 8.25 9.13 6.26
CA VAL A 62 9.21 10.06 6.82
C VAL A 62 10.59 9.48 6.63
N GLU A 63 11.33 10.05 5.70
CA GLU A 63 12.65 9.56 5.36
C GLU A 63 13.66 9.94 6.42
N GLU A 64 13.54 11.16 6.94
CA GLU A 64 14.50 11.69 7.89
C GLU A 64 13.81 12.72 8.76
N ARG A 65 13.84 12.50 10.08
CA ARG A 65 13.21 13.45 10.99
C ARG A 65 14.19 14.56 11.34
N ARG A 66 13.67 15.77 11.45
CA ARG A 66 14.45 16.94 11.77
C ARG A 66 13.80 17.70 12.91
N VAL A 67 14.53 18.67 13.43
CA VAL A 67 14.02 19.60 14.44
C VAL A 67 14.27 21.00 13.91
N PRO A 68 13.24 21.77 13.66
CA PRO A 68 11.80 21.44 13.86
C PRO A 68 11.30 20.49 12.78
N SER A 69 10.13 19.90 13.01
CA SER A 69 9.61 18.87 12.13
C SER A 69 9.29 19.41 10.72
N SER A 70 9.17 20.71 10.56
CA SER A 70 8.99 21.28 9.21
C SER A 70 10.19 21.00 8.34
N GLY A 71 11.31 20.60 8.92
CA GLY A 71 12.50 20.20 8.16
C GLY A 71 12.56 18.74 7.83
N ASP A 72 11.56 17.95 8.27
CA ASP A 72 11.55 16.52 7.96
C ASP A 72 11.67 16.29 6.47
N ILE A 73 12.40 15.25 6.11
CA ILE A 73 12.51 14.85 4.71
C ILE A 73 11.51 13.73 4.49
N LEU A 74 10.70 13.88 3.48
CA LEU A 74 9.64 12.93 3.14
C LEU A 74 9.93 12.31 1.79
N SER A 75 9.42 11.12 1.59
CA SER A 75 9.51 10.46 0.30
C SER A 75 8.17 9.86 -0.06
N ILE A 76 7.88 9.82 -1.35
CA ILE A 76 6.72 9.12 -1.88
C ILE A 76 7.23 7.85 -2.55
N TYR A 77 6.69 6.73 -2.16
CA TYR A 77 6.96 5.45 -2.80
C TYR A 77 5.73 5.04 -3.59
N ARG A 78 5.95 4.61 -4.82
CA ARG A 78 4.87 4.04 -5.61
C ARG A 78 4.98 2.55 -5.51
N ALA A 79 3.94 1.92 -4.97
CA ALA A 79 3.89 0.49 -4.75
C ALA A 79 2.87 -0.14 -5.66
N GLN A 80 3.20 -1.30 -6.21
CA GLN A 80 2.28 -2.08 -6.99
C GLN A 80 1.91 -3.31 -6.20
N ALA A 81 0.64 -3.66 -6.21
CA ALA A 81 0.15 -4.80 -5.46
C ALA A 81 -0.80 -5.60 -6.33
N SER A 82 -0.84 -6.90 -6.07
CA SER A 82 -1.79 -7.77 -6.75
C SER A 82 -3.18 -7.53 -6.20
N ALA A 83 -4.18 -8.13 -6.82
CA ALA A 83 -5.56 -8.04 -6.34
C ALA A 83 -5.68 -8.58 -4.92
N ALA A 84 -4.84 -9.51 -4.54
CA ALA A 84 -4.84 -10.09 -3.20
C ALA A 84 -4.04 -9.26 -2.20
N GLY A 85 -3.49 -8.13 -2.61
CA GLY A 85 -2.77 -7.26 -1.70
C GLY A 85 -1.29 -7.58 -1.54
N ALA A 86 -0.76 -8.50 -2.33
CA ALA A 86 0.65 -8.83 -2.25
C ALA A 86 1.47 -7.81 -3.01
N LEU A 87 2.49 -7.26 -2.38
CA LEU A 87 3.35 -6.28 -3.02
C LEU A 87 4.11 -6.94 -4.16
N THR A 88 4.02 -6.36 -5.34
CA THR A 88 4.71 -6.88 -6.52
C THR A 88 5.86 -5.99 -6.96
N GLY A 89 5.93 -4.78 -6.42
CA GLY A 89 7.05 -3.91 -6.71
C GLY A 89 6.85 -2.58 -6.02
N PHE A 90 7.95 -1.85 -5.81
CA PHE A 90 7.82 -0.50 -5.31
C PHE A 90 9.11 0.25 -5.58
N ARG A 91 9.01 1.57 -5.66
CA ARG A 91 10.18 2.41 -5.86
C ARG A 91 9.86 3.80 -5.36
N ARG A 92 10.92 4.51 -4.98
CA ARG A 92 10.75 5.91 -4.58
C ARG A 92 10.59 6.75 -5.82
N VAL A 93 9.54 7.56 -5.85
CA VAL A 93 9.28 8.42 -7.00
C VAL A 93 9.49 9.89 -6.68
N ARG A 94 9.66 10.22 -5.39
CA ARG A 94 9.80 11.61 -5.01
C ARG A 94 10.41 11.72 -3.63
N ARG A 95 11.15 12.81 -3.39
CA ARG A 95 11.74 13.12 -2.11
C ARG A 95 11.68 14.63 -1.94
N TYR A 96 11.23 15.09 -0.79
CA TYR A 96 11.07 16.52 -0.59
C TYR A 96 11.08 16.84 0.89
N GLN A 97 11.26 18.13 1.21
CA GLN A 97 11.27 18.61 2.57
C GLN A 97 9.88 19.04 2.96
N ARG A 98 9.43 18.63 4.13
CA ARG A 98 8.05 18.86 4.57
C ARG A 98 7.64 20.33 4.48
N GLY A 99 8.45 21.21 4.98
CA GLY A 99 8.09 22.62 5.05
C GLY A 99 8.04 23.31 3.70
N HIS A 100 8.64 22.75 2.66
CA HIS A 100 8.66 23.33 1.33
C HIS A 100 7.73 22.67 0.36
N GLY A 101 7.36 21.42 0.67
CA GLY A 101 6.51 20.67 -0.23
C GLY A 101 7.21 20.51 -1.56
N ASP A 102 6.46 20.59 -2.62
CA ASP A 102 7.08 20.51 -3.90
C ASP A 102 6.55 21.64 -4.74
N ASP A 103 6.25 22.72 -4.13
CA ASP A 103 5.78 23.83 -4.90
C ASP A 103 6.82 24.54 -5.64
#